data_fd29068bc0dfe5b4b1df0a1b676e3461
#
_entry.id   fd29068bc0dfe5b4b1df0a1b676e3461
#
_cell.length_a   1.000
_cell.length_b   1.000
_cell.length_c   1.000
_cell.angle_alpha   90.00
_cell.angle_beta   90.00
_cell.angle_gamma   90.00
#
_symmetry.space_group_name_H-M   'P 1'
#
loop_
_entity.id
_entity.type
_entity.pdbx_description
1 polymer ?
#
loop_
_entity_poly.entity_id
_entity_poly.type
_entity_poly.pdbx_seq_one_letter_code
_entity_poly.pdbx_strand_id
1 'polypeptide(L)'
;HVLRDDTGRVLGLEVLEGYRFPKTGTGKTKFIRAKKAVILCYGGFSRDVEYRTMQDPKLTAALDSTKQPGATSELWRETSRIGCAQVQNDWIQCTPWNNPKEKGMGIGWTFAQSGAAEYGLWVATDGKRFVNELANRKVRADAIMVLKGEGKSAVAICTKPNLKAFEEARPGMLQKLLEQQIIKEYKSLDEIAADYKMPVDTLKATVAEFNKAVETKSDPAFGRYINNEQTPLAEGPWYAAEMSPKVHHCMGGLVTDLQCRVIDVVDGKPVRGLFAA
;
A
#
# COMPACT_ATOMS: atom_id res chain seq x y z
N HIS A 1 -22.26 -9.83 -15.39
CA HIS A 1 -22.49 -8.96 -16.55
C HIS A 1 -23.48 -7.87 -16.23
N VAL A 2 -23.34 -6.70 -16.87
CA VAL A 2 -24.35 -5.62 -16.86
C VAL A 2 -25.33 -5.86 -18.00
N LEU A 3 -26.59 -6.01 -17.65
CA LEU A 3 -27.68 -6.29 -18.64
C LEU A 3 -28.30 -5.00 -19.14
N ARG A 4 -28.43 -4.88 -20.46
CA ARG A 4 -29.01 -3.71 -21.14
C ARG A 4 -30.14 -4.12 -22.11
N ASP A 5 -31.08 -3.20 -22.37
CA ASP A 5 -32.02 -3.34 -23.45
C ASP A 5 -31.46 -2.83 -24.80
N ASP A 6 -32.23 -2.96 -25.85
CA ASP A 6 -31.86 -2.55 -27.22
C ASP A 6 -31.62 -1.03 -27.36
N THR A 7 -32.04 -0.25 -26.38
CA THR A 7 -31.81 1.20 -26.31
C THR A 7 -30.57 1.56 -25.52
N GLY A 8 -29.81 0.55 -25.03
CA GLY A 8 -28.63 0.72 -24.21
C GLY A 8 -28.89 1.03 -22.72
N ARG A 9 -30.15 1.07 -22.28
CA ARG A 9 -30.48 1.29 -20.86
C ARG A 9 -30.13 0.07 -20.02
N VAL A 10 -29.48 0.30 -18.88
CA VAL A 10 -29.14 -0.76 -17.91
C VAL A 10 -30.45 -1.22 -17.21
N LEU A 11 -30.68 -2.53 -17.26
CA LEU A 11 -31.83 -3.21 -16.68
C LEU A 11 -31.52 -3.97 -15.39
N GLY A 12 -30.24 -4.32 -15.17
CA GLY A 12 -29.87 -5.13 -14.04
C GLY A 12 -28.49 -5.78 -14.21
N LEU A 13 -28.27 -6.85 -13.46
CA LEU A 13 -27.01 -7.60 -13.42
C LEU A 13 -27.25 -9.10 -13.56
N GLU A 14 -26.36 -9.77 -14.27
CA GLU A 14 -26.13 -11.18 -14.13
C GLU A 14 -24.97 -11.39 -13.15
N VAL A 15 -25.17 -12.20 -12.13
CA VAL A 15 -24.21 -12.45 -11.06
C VAL A 15 -24.05 -13.95 -10.79
N LEU A 16 -22.94 -14.33 -10.18
CA LEU A 16 -22.71 -15.69 -9.67
C LEU A 16 -22.96 -15.71 -8.16
N GLU A 17 -24.17 -16.14 -7.77
CA GLU A 17 -24.51 -16.28 -6.34
C GLU A 17 -23.73 -17.46 -5.71
N GLY A 18 -23.05 -17.21 -4.58
CA GLY A 18 -22.23 -18.21 -3.91
C GLY A 18 -20.87 -18.48 -4.58
N TYR A 19 -20.42 -17.59 -5.47
CA TYR A 19 -19.07 -17.66 -6.04
C TYR A 19 -18.00 -17.60 -4.94
N ARG A 20 -16.98 -18.49 -5.04
CA ARG A 20 -15.85 -18.58 -4.11
C ARG A 20 -14.54 -18.24 -4.82
N PHE A 21 -14.18 -16.96 -4.84
CA PHE A 21 -12.92 -16.52 -5.44
C PHE A 21 -11.71 -17.25 -4.83
N PRO A 22 -10.72 -17.70 -5.62
CA PRO A 22 -10.63 -17.67 -7.10
C PRO A 22 -11.10 -18.99 -7.76
N LYS A 23 -11.95 -19.78 -7.10
CA LYS A 23 -12.40 -21.11 -7.59
C LYS A 23 -13.36 -20.97 -8.77
N THR A 24 -12.86 -21.17 -9.97
CA THR A 24 -13.70 -21.22 -11.18
C THR A 24 -14.75 -22.34 -11.09
N GLY A 25 -15.89 -22.14 -11.72
CA GLY A 25 -17.01 -23.11 -11.69
C GLY A 25 -17.80 -23.14 -10.40
N THR A 26 -17.53 -22.25 -9.42
CA THR A 26 -18.36 -22.08 -8.25
C THR A 26 -19.40 -20.99 -8.46
N GLY A 27 -20.53 -21.08 -7.74
CA GLY A 27 -21.65 -20.16 -7.86
C GLY A 27 -22.70 -20.61 -8.86
N LYS A 28 -23.88 -20.03 -8.75
CA LYS A 28 -25.01 -20.22 -9.67
C LYS A 28 -25.37 -18.89 -10.31
N THR A 29 -25.57 -18.90 -11.62
CA THR A 29 -26.02 -17.71 -12.35
C THR A 29 -27.39 -17.25 -11.84
N LYS A 30 -27.47 -15.96 -11.51
CA LYS A 30 -28.69 -15.29 -11.06
C LYS A 30 -28.82 -13.96 -11.76
N PHE A 31 -30.04 -13.68 -12.23
CA PHE A 31 -30.38 -12.41 -12.86
C PHE A 31 -31.08 -11.50 -11.84
N ILE A 32 -30.54 -10.30 -11.65
CA ILE A 32 -31.09 -9.30 -10.74
C ILE A 32 -31.63 -8.13 -11.56
N ARG A 33 -32.92 -7.95 -11.59
CA ARG A 33 -33.55 -6.82 -12.26
C ARG A 33 -33.54 -5.57 -11.39
N ALA A 34 -32.99 -4.47 -11.88
CA ALA A 34 -33.03 -3.18 -11.23
C ALA A 34 -34.33 -2.44 -11.60
N LYS A 35 -35.16 -2.05 -10.63
CA LYS A 35 -36.39 -1.28 -10.87
C LYS A 35 -36.12 0.14 -11.34
N LYS A 36 -35.06 0.78 -10.87
CA LYS A 36 -34.70 2.17 -11.20
C LYS A 36 -33.34 2.26 -11.89
N ALA A 37 -32.27 1.78 -11.23
CA ALA A 37 -30.90 1.90 -11.69
C ALA A 37 -30.01 0.87 -11.00
N VAL A 38 -28.78 0.70 -11.53
CA VAL A 38 -27.63 0.02 -10.90
C VAL A 38 -26.63 1.06 -10.45
N ILE A 39 -26.14 0.94 -9.23
CA ILE A 39 -25.05 1.77 -8.68
C ILE A 39 -23.83 0.88 -8.49
N LEU A 40 -22.73 1.24 -9.14
CA LEU A 40 -21.46 0.50 -9.08
C LEU A 40 -20.58 1.04 -7.96
N CYS A 41 -20.32 0.21 -6.94
CA CYS A 41 -19.46 0.51 -5.80
C CYS A 41 -18.45 -0.62 -5.58
N TYR A 42 -17.77 -1.06 -6.64
CA TYR A 42 -17.00 -2.31 -6.65
C TYR A 42 -15.52 -2.15 -6.25
N GLY A 43 -15.07 -0.91 -6.03
CA GLY A 43 -13.69 -0.62 -5.60
C GLY A 43 -12.65 -0.89 -6.67
N GLY A 44 -11.40 -1.07 -6.24
CA GLY A 44 -10.26 -1.26 -7.12
C GLY A 44 -9.92 -2.73 -7.40
N PHE A 45 -8.93 -2.94 -8.29
CA PHE A 45 -8.50 -4.22 -8.83
C PHE A 45 -7.14 -4.70 -8.31
N SER A 46 -6.71 -4.27 -7.14
CA SER A 46 -5.35 -4.49 -6.64
C SER A 46 -4.96 -5.97 -6.43
N ARG A 47 -5.92 -6.88 -6.36
CA ARG A 47 -5.70 -8.34 -6.28
C ARG A 47 -5.62 -9.04 -7.63
N ASP A 48 -6.08 -8.39 -8.69
CA ASP A 48 -5.92 -8.91 -10.05
C ASP A 48 -4.51 -8.58 -10.56
N VAL A 49 -3.61 -9.56 -10.44
CA VAL A 49 -2.21 -9.40 -10.83
C VAL A 49 -2.08 -9.12 -12.33
N GLU A 50 -2.82 -9.84 -13.16
CA GLU A 50 -2.80 -9.66 -14.62
C GLU A 50 -3.25 -8.23 -14.98
N TYR A 51 -4.41 -7.81 -14.51
CA TYR A 51 -4.97 -6.50 -14.87
C TYR A 51 -4.09 -5.36 -14.34
N ARG A 52 -3.62 -5.41 -13.09
CA ARG A 52 -2.76 -4.36 -12.54
C ARG A 52 -1.39 -4.29 -13.24
N THR A 53 -0.82 -5.44 -13.67
CA THR A 53 0.45 -5.47 -14.42
C THR A 53 0.27 -4.92 -15.84
N MET A 54 -0.91 -5.06 -16.44
CA MET A 54 -1.24 -4.37 -17.70
C MET A 54 -1.25 -2.84 -17.53
N GLN A 55 -1.66 -2.33 -16.38
CA GLN A 55 -1.70 -0.90 -16.09
C GLN A 55 -0.32 -0.34 -15.67
N ASP A 56 0.44 -1.10 -14.87
CA ASP A 56 1.81 -0.80 -14.46
C ASP A 56 2.63 -2.10 -14.41
N PRO A 57 3.56 -2.30 -15.36
CA PRO A 57 4.38 -3.53 -15.46
C PRO A 57 5.22 -3.85 -14.23
N LYS A 58 5.45 -2.89 -13.33
CA LYS A 58 6.19 -3.10 -12.07
C LYS A 58 5.37 -3.85 -11.02
N LEU A 59 4.03 -3.86 -11.14
CA LEU A 59 3.11 -4.39 -10.13
C LEU A 59 2.82 -5.89 -10.34
N THR A 60 3.86 -6.68 -10.44
CA THR A 60 3.81 -8.13 -10.69
C THR A 60 3.32 -8.93 -9.48
N ALA A 61 3.25 -10.25 -9.63
CA ALA A 61 2.93 -11.19 -8.53
C ALA A 61 3.92 -11.14 -7.35
N ALA A 62 5.11 -10.55 -7.53
CA ALA A 62 6.10 -10.35 -6.47
C ALA A 62 5.63 -9.34 -5.39
N LEU A 63 4.61 -8.53 -5.70
CA LEU A 63 3.99 -7.61 -4.74
C LEU A 63 2.64 -8.17 -4.28
N ASP A 64 2.46 -8.30 -2.96
CA ASP A 64 1.15 -8.60 -2.37
C ASP A 64 0.22 -7.36 -2.46
N SER A 65 -1.03 -7.52 -2.10
CA SER A 65 -1.99 -6.43 -1.98
C SER A 65 -2.53 -6.35 -0.55
N THR A 66 -2.77 -5.13 -0.08
CA THR A 66 -3.37 -4.88 1.23
C THR A 66 -4.87 -5.17 1.27
N LYS A 67 -5.50 -5.38 0.11
CA LYS A 67 -6.95 -5.52 -0.02
C LYS A 67 -7.41 -6.97 0.15
N GLN A 68 -8.69 -7.13 0.40
CA GLN A 68 -9.36 -8.42 0.47
C GLN A 68 -9.33 -9.15 -0.90
N PRO A 69 -9.48 -10.49 -0.95
CA PRO A 69 -9.31 -11.27 -2.19
C PRO A 69 -10.24 -10.86 -3.35
N GLY A 70 -11.43 -10.34 -3.06
CA GLY A 70 -12.39 -9.93 -4.08
C GLY A 70 -12.12 -8.55 -4.73
N ALA A 71 -10.99 -7.89 -4.42
CA ALA A 71 -10.60 -6.64 -5.09
C ALA A 71 -9.99 -6.94 -6.47
N THR A 72 -10.83 -7.38 -7.39
CA THR A 72 -10.49 -7.91 -8.71
C THR A 72 -11.02 -7.02 -9.84
N SER A 73 -10.70 -7.30 -11.10
CA SER A 73 -11.02 -6.43 -12.23
C SER A 73 -12.29 -6.81 -12.99
N GLU A 74 -13.10 -7.75 -12.52
CA GLU A 74 -14.26 -8.24 -13.28
C GLU A 74 -15.19 -7.11 -13.73
N LEU A 75 -15.58 -6.21 -12.83
CA LEU A 75 -16.44 -5.09 -13.21
C LEU A 75 -15.69 -3.98 -13.97
N TRP A 76 -14.38 -3.86 -13.81
CA TRP A 76 -13.55 -2.97 -14.64
C TRP A 76 -13.56 -3.43 -16.11
N ARG A 77 -13.36 -4.72 -16.35
CA ARG A 77 -13.41 -5.33 -17.68
C ARG A 77 -14.84 -5.26 -18.25
N GLU A 78 -15.84 -5.53 -17.43
CA GLU A 78 -17.24 -5.49 -17.84
C GLU A 78 -17.69 -4.08 -18.22
N THR A 79 -17.35 -3.07 -17.46
CA THR A 79 -17.69 -1.67 -17.78
C THR A 79 -16.96 -1.18 -19.04
N SER A 80 -15.70 -1.60 -19.27
CA SER A 80 -15.02 -1.38 -20.55
C SER A 80 -15.77 -2.05 -21.71
N ARG A 81 -16.18 -3.31 -21.54
CA ARG A 81 -16.91 -4.08 -22.57
C ARG A 81 -18.20 -3.40 -23.00
N ILE A 82 -18.91 -2.74 -22.12
CA ILE A 82 -20.15 -2.03 -22.42
C ILE A 82 -19.95 -0.56 -22.79
N GLY A 83 -18.70 -0.11 -23.00
CA GLY A 83 -18.37 1.23 -23.48
C GLY A 83 -18.39 2.32 -22.43
N CYS A 84 -18.26 2.00 -21.13
CA CYS A 84 -18.13 3.03 -20.11
C CYS A 84 -16.74 3.69 -20.15
N ALA A 85 -16.70 5.01 -20.07
CA ALA A 85 -15.44 5.76 -19.96
C ALA A 85 -14.76 5.49 -18.62
N GLN A 86 -13.46 5.24 -18.66
CA GLN A 86 -12.61 5.02 -17.49
C GLN A 86 -11.44 6.00 -17.50
N VAL A 87 -10.92 6.34 -16.33
CA VAL A 87 -9.83 7.30 -16.16
C VAL A 87 -8.83 6.83 -15.11
N GLN A 88 -7.54 7.15 -15.32
CA GLN A 88 -6.46 6.97 -14.34
C GLN A 88 -6.28 5.51 -13.86
N ASN A 89 -6.50 4.53 -14.73
CA ASN A 89 -6.33 3.11 -14.38
C ASN A 89 -4.88 2.75 -14.02
N ASP A 90 -3.92 3.49 -14.54
CA ASP A 90 -2.48 3.40 -14.25
C ASP A 90 -2.08 4.09 -12.93
N TRP A 91 -2.97 4.85 -12.31
CA TRP A 91 -2.71 5.49 -11.01
C TRP A 91 -2.95 4.52 -9.87
N ILE A 92 -1.96 3.64 -9.68
CA ILE A 92 -1.98 2.62 -8.63
C ILE A 92 -1.00 3.01 -7.53
N GLN A 93 -1.50 3.12 -6.30
CA GLN A 93 -0.69 3.48 -5.14
C GLN A 93 -0.27 2.24 -4.36
N CYS A 94 1.03 2.14 -4.06
CA CYS A 94 1.57 1.18 -3.10
C CYS A 94 1.76 1.81 -1.73
N THR A 95 1.53 1.04 -0.66
CA THR A 95 2.03 1.38 0.69
C THR A 95 3.49 0.96 0.79
N PRO A 96 4.41 1.80 1.31
CA PRO A 96 5.83 1.45 1.39
C PRO A 96 6.20 0.59 2.60
N TRP A 97 5.42 0.56 3.64
CA TRP A 97 5.77 0.19 5.02
C TRP A 97 5.21 -1.14 5.52
N ASN A 98 4.75 -2.02 4.64
CA ASN A 98 4.23 -3.32 5.06
C ASN A 98 5.37 -4.31 5.35
N ASN A 99 5.15 -5.24 6.27
CA ASN A 99 6.10 -6.32 6.50
C ASN A 99 5.90 -7.41 5.44
N PRO A 100 6.98 -7.94 4.82
CA PRO A 100 6.87 -8.98 3.78
C PRO A 100 6.34 -10.32 4.30
N LYS A 101 6.46 -10.62 5.59
CA LYS A 101 5.95 -11.86 6.21
C LYS A 101 4.43 -11.88 6.38
N GLU A 102 3.80 -10.70 6.43
CA GLU A 102 2.36 -10.58 6.60
C GLU A 102 1.62 -10.68 5.26
N LYS A 103 0.44 -11.29 5.26
CA LYS A 103 -0.50 -11.26 4.12
C LYS A 103 -1.48 -10.11 4.28
N GLY A 104 -1.89 -9.52 3.16
CA GLY A 104 -2.80 -8.36 3.19
C GLY A 104 -2.19 -7.13 3.84
N MET A 105 -3.00 -6.35 4.56
CA MET A 105 -2.53 -5.13 5.23
C MET A 105 -1.55 -5.41 6.36
N GLY A 106 -1.80 -6.44 7.18
CA GLY A 106 -1.01 -6.73 8.36
C GLY A 106 -1.04 -5.61 9.42
N ILE A 107 -0.14 -5.69 10.40
CA ILE A 107 0.03 -4.68 11.46
C ILE A 107 1.44 -4.05 11.49
N GLY A 108 2.41 -4.63 10.78
CA GLY A 108 3.80 -4.14 10.74
C GLY A 108 3.95 -2.70 10.26
N TRP A 109 3.01 -2.25 9.41
CA TRP A 109 2.94 -0.87 8.96
C TRP A 109 2.85 0.14 10.12
N THR A 110 2.29 -0.25 11.26
CA THR A 110 2.14 0.64 12.41
C THR A 110 3.51 1.04 12.97
N PHE A 111 4.44 0.08 13.10
CA PHE A 111 5.80 0.37 13.52
C PHE A 111 6.56 1.16 12.45
N ALA A 112 6.56 0.68 11.20
CA ALA A 112 7.35 1.30 10.14
C ALA A 112 6.91 2.73 9.82
N GLN A 113 5.60 3.04 9.84
CA GLN A 113 5.06 4.38 9.60
C GLN A 113 5.02 5.24 10.86
N SER A 114 4.30 4.79 11.90
CA SER A 114 4.03 5.65 13.08
C SER A 114 5.13 5.61 14.13
N GLY A 115 6.04 4.64 14.06
CA GLY A 115 7.23 4.57 14.90
C GLY A 115 8.46 5.07 14.14
N ALA A 116 9.01 4.23 13.26
CA ALA A 116 10.30 4.48 12.64
C ALA A 116 10.31 5.63 11.62
N ALA A 117 9.24 5.84 10.81
CA ALA A 117 9.22 6.98 9.90
C ALA A 117 9.08 8.31 10.64
N GLU A 118 8.34 8.35 11.74
CA GLU A 118 8.14 9.58 12.51
C GLU A 118 9.34 9.87 13.45
N TYR A 119 9.87 8.85 14.12
CA TYR A 119 10.84 9.01 15.23
C TYR A 119 12.15 8.24 15.06
N GLY A 120 12.28 7.40 14.04
CA GLY A 120 13.47 6.62 13.71
C GLY A 120 13.99 6.92 12.32
N LEU A 121 14.52 5.91 11.65
CA LEU A 121 15.02 6.01 10.26
C LEU A 121 14.74 4.74 9.46
N TRP A 122 14.83 4.86 8.13
CA TRP A 122 14.80 3.75 7.19
C TRP A 122 16.15 3.59 6.51
N VAL A 123 16.68 2.38 6.51
CA VAL A 123 17.93 2.05 5.83
C VAL A 123 17.76 0.89 4.86
N ALA A 124 18.60 0.85 3.84
CA ALA A 124 18.77 -0.33 3.01
C ALA A 124 19.73 -1.32 3.65
N THR A 125 19.79 -2.56 3.16
CA THR A 125 20.72 -3.58 3.65
C THR A 125 22.20 -3.27 3.38
N ASP A 126 22.52 -2.21 2.66
CA ASP A 126 23.87 -1.65 2.59
C ASP A 126 24.21 -0.68 3.76
N GLY A 127 23.30 -0.53 4.71
CA GLY A 127 23.46 0.32 5.90
C GLY A 127 23.19 1.80 5.68
N LYS A 128 22.73 2.24 4.50
CA LYS A 128 22.52 3.65 4.17
C LYS A 128 21.03 4.02 4.16
N ARG A 129 20.69 5.27 4.54
CA ARG A 129 19.40 5.85 4.24
C ARG A 129 19.24 5.99 2.72
N PHE A 130 18.02 5.88 2.24
CA PHE A 130 17.74 5.87 0.80
C PHE A 130 16.58 6.79 0.38
N VAL A 131 15.85 7.36 1.35
CA VAL A 131 14.68 8.21 1.07
C VAL A 131 14.35 9.08 2.28
N ASN A 132 13.65 10.18 2.06
CA ASN A 132 12.96 10.90 3.12
C ASN A 132 11.80 10.03 3.65
N GLU A 133 11.87 9.62 4.90
CA GLU A 133 10.92 8.71 5.54
C GLU A 133 9.50 9.32 5.67
N LEU A 134 9.37 10.64 5.56
CA LEU A 134 8.10 11.37 5.60
C LEU A 134 7.62 11.83 4.21
N ALA A 135 8.34 11.51 3.12
CA ALA A 135 7.89 11.78 1.77
C ALA A 135 6.55 11.11 1.45
N ASN A 136 5.90 11.51 0.36
CA ASN A 136 4.66 10.86 -0.04
C ASN A 136 4.82 9.35 -0.32
N ARG A 137 3.71 8.62 -0.30
CA ARG A 137 3.72 7.14 -0.41
C ARG A 137 4.38 6.64 -1.68
N LYS A 138 4.14 7.33 -2.82
CA LYS A 138 4.70 6.92 -4.10
C LYS A 138 6.22 7.00 -4.09
N VAL A 139 6.80 8.11 -3.65
CA VAL A 139 8.26 8.31 -3.57
C VAL A 139 8.90 7.21 -2.72
N ARG A 140 8.34 6.94 -1.55
CA ARG A 140 8.86 5.91 -0.64
C ARG A 140 8.70 4.49 -1.18
N ALA A 141 7.55 4.16 -1.78
CA ALA A 141 7.31 2.85 -2.35
C ALA A 141 8.20 2.59 -3.56
N ASP A 142 8.35 3.58 -4.46
CA ASP A 142 9.21 3.49 -5.63
C ASP A 142 10.68 3.30 -5.20
N ALA A 143 11.16 4.04 -4.18
CA ALA A 143 12.52 3.88 -3.65
C ALA A 143 12.77 2.44 -3.14
N ILE A 144 11.82 1.85 -2.41
CA ILE A 144 11.96 0.46 -1.96
C ILE A 144 11.90 -0.52 -3.14
N MET A 145 11.09 -0.26 -4.16
CA MET A 145 11.06 -1.10 -5.37
C MET A 145 12.40 -1.06 -6.12
N VAL A 146 13.07 0.09 -6.17
CA VAL A 146 14.43 0.20 -6.73
C VAL A 146 15.41 -0.65 -5.93
N LEU A 147 15.42 -0.54 -4.59
CA LEU A 147 16.27 -1.38 -3.73
C LEU A 147 16.06 -2.88 -3.98
N LYS A 148 14.80 -3.30 -4.11
CA LYS A 148 14.49 -4.71 -4.43
C LYS A 148 15.04 -5.14 -5.80
N GLY A 149 14.99 -4.26 -6.79
CA GLY A 149 15.63 -4.49 -8.09
C GLY A 149 17.15 -4.64 -8.01
N GLU A 150 17.79 -3.99 -7.02
CA GLU A 150 19.21 -4.11 -6.72
C GLU A 150 19.56 -5.30 -5.79
N GLY A 151 18.58 -6.12 -5.42
CA GLY A 151 18.77 -7.23 -4.47
C GLY A 151 18.91 -6.80 -3.01
N LYS A 152 18.49 -5.57 -2.67
CA LYS A 152 18.52 -5.02 -1.32
C LYS A 152 17.12 -5.03 -0.70
N SER A 153 17.06 -5.08 0.64
CA SER A 153 15.84 -4.87 1.42
C SER A 153 15.87 -3.53 2.14
N ALA A 154 14.69 -3.00 2.43
CA ALA A 154 14.52 -1.83 3.28
C ALA A 154 14.20 -2.25 4.71
N VAL A 155 14.81 -1.61 5.69
CA VAL A 155 14.65 -1.89 7.12
C VAL A 155 14.31 -0.60 7.86
N ALA A 156 13.21 -0.63 8.62
CA ALA A 156 12.82 0.43 9.54
C ALA A 156 13.48 0.19 10.90
N ILE A 157 14.11 1.22 11.47
CA ILE A 157 14.83 1.15 12.76
C ILE A 157 14.35 2.27 13.68
N CYS A 158 14.11 1.95 14.95
CA CYS A 158 13.80 2.91 16.00
C CYS A 158 14.32 2.42 17.36
N THR A 159 14.42 3.30 18.35
CA THR A 159 14.76 2.94 19.72
C THR A 159 13.57 3.05 20.66
N LYS A 160 13.62 2.37 21.81
CA LYS A 160 12.53 2.42 22.82
C LYS A 160 12.19 3.84 23.26
N PRO A 161 13.14 4.72 23.60
CA PRO A 161 12.84 6.09 23.98
C PRO A 161 12.04 6.85 22.90
N ASN A 162 12.37 6.63 21.63
CA ASN A 162 11.72 7.28 20.50
C ASN A 162 10.34 6.67 20.13
N LEU A 163 9.95 5.55 20.73
CA LEU A 163 8.62 4.94 20.52
C LEU A 163 7.58 5.37 21.54
N LYS A 164 7.87 6.32 22.44
CA LYS A 164 6.93 6.76 23.47
C LYS A 164 5.58 7.20 22.89
N ALA A 165 5.59 8.14 21.96
CA ALA A 165 4.36 8.63 21.31
C ALA A 165 3.63 7.52 20.52
N PHE A 166 4.36 6.60 19.91
CA PHE A 166 3.77 5.42 19.25
C PHE A 166 3.03 4.53 20.25
N GLU A 167 3.60 4.25 21.42
CA GLU A 167 2.99 3.40 22.44
C GLU A 167 1.79 4.08 23.11
N GLU A 168 1.85 5.39 23.34
CA GLU A 168 0.72 6.19 23.84
C GLU A 168 -0.46 6.16 22.86
N ALA A 169 -0.19 6.34 21.57
CA ALA A 169 -1.23 6.29 20.53
C ALA A 169 -1.78 4.88 20.25
N ARG A 170 -1.00 3.83 20.56
CA ARG A 170 -1.34 2.42 20.26
C ARG A 170 -0.92 1.50 21.40
N PRO A 171 -1.56 1.57 22.57
CA PRO A 171 -1.21 0.76 23.74
C PRO A 171 -1.17 -0.74 23.42
N GLY A 172 -0.09 -1.42 23.81
CA GLY A 172 0.11 -2.85 23.59
C GLY A 172 0.48 -3.26 22.16
N MET A 173 0.54 -2.33 21.20
CA MET A 173 0.87 -2.66 19.81
C MET A 173 2.33 -3.12 19.67
N LEU A 174 3.28 -2.50 20.36
CA LEU A 174 4.68 -2.89 20.34
C LEU A 174 4.85 -4.33 20.80
N GLN A 175 4.22 -4.70 21.92
CA GLN A 175 4.24 -6.06 22.44
C GLN A 175 3.66 -7.06 21.44
N LYS A 176 2.52 -6.74 20.85
CA LYS A 176 1.88 -7.59 19.83
C LYS A 176 2.76 -7.81 18.60
N LEU A 177 3.46 -6.78 18.14
CA LEU A 177 4.39 -6.86 17.02
C LEU A 177 5.60 -7.77 17.32
N LEU A 178 6.11 -7.72 18.55
CA LEU A 178 7.20 -8.59 19.04
C LEU A 178 6.73 -10.05 19.13
N GLU A 179 5.58 -10.30 19.77
CA GLU A 179 5.01 -11.65 19.91
C GLU A 179 4.76 -12.32 18.56
N GLN A 180 4.33 -11.56 17.56
CA GLN A 180 4.12 -12.05 16.18
C GLN A 180 5.41 -12.07 15.35
N GLN A 181 6.55 -11.71 15.93
CA GLN A 181 7.84 -11.63 15.23
C GLN A 181 7.82 -10.76 13.95
N ILE A 182 6.96 -9.76 13.93
CA ILE A 182 6.88 -8.76 12.85
C ILE A 182 8.02 -7.76 12.98
N ILE A 183 8.35 -7.39 14.21
CA ILE A 183 9.56 -6.63 14.57
C ILE A 183 10.42 -7.49 15.49
N LYS A 184 11.69 -7.16 15.58
CA LYS A 184 12.63 -7.77 16.52
C LYS A 184 13.25 -6.70 17.41
N GLU A 185 13.59 -7.09 18.63
CA GLU A 185 14.34 -6.28 19.60
C GLU A 185 15.83 -6.67 19.55
N TYR A 186 16.70 -5.67 19.67
CA TYR A 186 18.15 -5.80 19.62
C TYR A 186 18.80 -4.95 20.70
N LYS A 187 19.95 -5.40 21.18
CA LYS A 187 20.73 -4.66 22.18
C LYS A 187 21.59 -3.57 21.56
N SER A 188 21.96 -3.72 20.29
CA SER A 188 22.90 -2.82 19.61
C SER A 188 22.68 -2.77 18.09
N LEU A 189 23.29 -1.78 17.44
CA LEU A 189 23.36 -1.69 15.97
C LEU A 189 24.17 -2.85 15.37
N ASP A 190 25.14 -3.42 16.11
CA ASP A 190 25.93 -4.57 15.66
C ASP A 190 25.02 -5.81 15.49
N GLU A 191 24.07 -6.02 16.41
CA GLU A 191 23.09 -7.12 16.28
C GLU A 191 22.14 -6.91 15.10
N ILE A 192 21.69 -5.68 14.85
CA ILE A 192 20.87 -5.35 13.68
C ILE A 192 21.67 -5.60 12.39
N ALA A 193 22.92 -5.09 12.35
CA ALA A 193 23.78 -5.26 11.20
C ALA A 193 24.05 -6.74 10.87
N ALA A 194 24.26 -7.56 11.90
CA ALA A 194 24.48 -9.00 11.76
C ALA A 194 23.22 -9.71 11.21
N ASP A 195 22.02 -9.42 11.77
CA ASP A 195 20.76 -10.08 11.38
C ASP A 195 20.35 -9.73 9.94
N TYR A 196 20.50 -8.45 9.54
CA TYR A 196 20.16 -7.98 8.19
C TYR A 196 21.34 -7.99 7.20
N LYS A 197 22.51 -8.52 7.63
CA LYS A 197 23.74 -8.61 6.81
C LYS A 197 24.19 -7.26 6.26
N MET A 198 24.13 -6.22 7.10
CA MET A 198 24.57 -4.87 6.76
C MET A 198 26.04 -4.65 7.12
N PRO A 199 26.79 -3.80 6.39
CA PRO A 199 28.08 -3.30 6.84
C PRO A 199 27.91 -2.47 8.12
N VAL A 200 28.42 -2.96 9.26
CA VAL A 200 28.16 -2.37 10.58
C VAL A 200 28.67 -0.94 10.70
N ASP A 201 29.86 -0.66 10.16
CA ASP A 201 30.43 0.69 10.22
C ASP A 201 29.61 1.69 9.40
N THR A 202 29.08 1.25 8.26
CA THR A 202 28.18 2.07 7.44
C THR A 202 26.88 2.37 8.19
N LEU A 203 26.27 1.37 8.83
CA LEU A 203 25.05 1.56 9.61
C LEU A 203 25.29 2.54 10.77
N LYS A 204 26.39 2.38 11.52
CA LYS A 204 26.76 3.29 12.62
C LYS A 204 26.98 4.73 12.13
N ALA A 205 27.67 4.91 11.01
CA ALA A 205 27.88 6.21 10.40
C ALA A 205 26.54 6.85 9.97
N THR A 206 25.65 6.08 9.37
CA THR A 206 24.31 6.52 8.96
C THR A 206 23.48 6.98 10.17
N VAL A 207 23.51 6.24 11.28
CA VAL A 207 22.80 6.61 12.51
C VAL A 207 23.40 7.87 13.12
N ALA A 208 24.73 8.01 13.12
CA ALA A 208 25.41 9.21 13.63
C ALA A 208 25.05 10.46 12.80
N GLU A 209 25.01 10.35 11.47
CA GLU A 209 24.58 11.44 10.58
C GLU A 209 23.10 11.80 10.83
N PHE A 210 22.23 10.82 10.96
CA PHE A 210 20.83 11.04 11.30
C PHE A 210 20.67 11.73 12.66
N ASN A 211 21.40 11.30 13.68
CA ASN A 211 21.37 11.92 15.01
C ASN A 211 21.81 13.38 14.95
N LYS A 212 22.83 13.71 14.17
CA LYS A 212 23.24 15.09 13.92
C LYS A 212 22.11 15.91 13.28
N ALA A 213 21.37 15.33 12.32
CA ALA A 213 20.19 16.01 11.72
C ALA A 213 19.10 16.26 12.78
N VAL A 214 18.87 15.32 13.71
CA VAL A 214 17.92 15.47 14.82
C VAL A 214 18.36 16.60 15.77
N GLU A 215 19.62 16.66 16.15
CA GLU A 215 20.18 17.68 17.03
C GLU A 215 20.12 19.08 16.42
N THR A 216 20.45 19.20 15.15
CA THR A 216 20.46 20.48 14.42
C THR A 216 19.09 20.87 13.87
N LYS A 217 18.07 20.01 14.02
CA LYS A 217 16.74 20.16 13.41
C LYS A 217 16.79 20.40 11.89
N SER A 218 17.77 19.81 11.23
CA SER A 218 18.00 19.98 9.79
C SER A 218 18.53 18.69 9.18
N ASP A 219 17.87 18.20 8.14
CA ASP A 219 18.28 17.03 7.35
C ASP A 219 18.62 17.44 5.91
N PRO A 220 19.84 17.90 5.64
CA PRO A 220 20.24 18.35 4.32
C PRO A 220 20.33 17.21 3.30
N ALA A 221 20.49 15.96 3.75
CA ALA A 221 20.64 14.80 2.88
C ALA A 221 19.33 14.41 2.18
N PHE A 222 18.20 14.49 2.89
CA PHE A 222 16.89 14.05 2.37
C PHE A 222 15.78 15.10 2.52
N GLY A 223 16.05 16.24 3.15
CA GLY A 223 15.04 17.29 3.39
C GLY A 223 13.88 16.83 4.28
N ARG A 224 14.14 15.87 5.18
CA ARG A 224 13.12 15.37 6.10
C ARG A 224 12.82 16.42 7.17
N TYR A 225 11.55 16.64 7.44
CA TYR A 225 11.13 17.40 8.62
C TYR A 225 11.51 16.65 9.90
N ILE A 226 12.20 17.31 10.82
CA ILE A 226 12.57 16.77 12.13
C ILE A 226 11.60 17.31 13.16
N ASN A 227 10.78 16.40 13.73
CA ASN A 227 9.85 16.71 14.79
C ASN A 227 10.57 17.23 16.03
N ASN A 228 9.98 18.20 16.73
CA ASN A 228 10.57 18.78 17.94
C ASN A 228 10.71 17.77 19.10
N GLU A 229 9.84 16.77 19.15
CA GLU A 229 9.86 15.70 20.16
C GLU A 229 10.85 14.58 19.82
N GLN A 230 11.40 14.58 18.60
CA GLN A 230 12.36 13.57 18.19
C GLN A 230 13.71 13.78 18.88
N THR A 231 14.22 12.71 19.48
CA THR A 231 15.53 12.66 20.12
C THR A 231 16.50 11.78 19.31
N PRO A 232 17.83 11.97 19.46
CA PRO A 232 18.81 11.09 18.85
C PRO A 232 18.57 9.62 19.17
N LEU A 233 18.86 8.75 18.22
CA LEU A 233 18.85 7.29 18.41
C LEU A 233 20.17 6.87 19.05
N ALA A 234 20.29 7.00 20.37
CA ALA A 234 21.53 6.77 21.09
C ALA A 234 21.52 5.48 21.90
N GLU A 235 20.39 5.15 22.54
CA GLU A 235 20.31 4.07 23.50
C GLU A 235 19.22 3.06 23.13
N GLY A 236 19.54 1.77 23.34
CA GLY A 236 18.58 0.69 23.17
C GLY A 236 17.56 0.58 24.32
N PRO A 237 16.69 -0.41 24.28
CA PRO A 237 16.62 -1.41 23.22
C PRO A 237 16.25 -0.82 21.87
N TRP A 238 16.80 -1.43 20.82
CA TRP A 238 16.56 -1.11 19.43
C TRP A 238 15.49 -2.03 18.86
N TYR A 239 14.73 -1.52 17.93
CA TYR A 239 13.72 -2.29 17.20
C TYR A 239 13.93 -2.13 15.72
N ALA A 240 13.81 -3.25 14.98
CA ALA A 240 13.91 -3.21 13.54
C ALA A 240 12.91 -4.15 12.87
N ALA A 241 12.49 -3.76 11.65
CA ALA A 241 11.60 -4.56 10.81
C ALA A 241 11.93 -4.38 9.34
N GLU A 242 11.93 -5.47 8.59
CA GLU A 242 11.96 -5.41 7.13
C GLU A 242 10.67 -4.84 6.58
N MET A 243 10.78 -4.04 5.51
CA MET A 243 9.67 -3.42 4.81
C MET A 243 9.58 -3.88 3.36
N SER A 244 8.37 -3.96 2.85
CA SER A 244 8.09 -4.23 1.44
C SER A 244 6.85 -3.47 0.99
N PRO A 245 6.86 -2.88 -0.21
CA PRO A 245 5.66 -2.26 -0.76
C PRO A 245 4.57 -3.31 -0.98
N LYS A 246 3.31 -2.88 -0.83
CA LYS A 246 2.13 -3.66 -1.24
C LYS A 246 1.18 -2.77 -2.03
N VAL A 247 0.54 -3.33 -3.05
CA VAL A 247 -0.48 -2.61 -3.81
C VAL A 247 -1.66 -2.28 -2.89
N HIS A 248 -2.10 -1.02 -2.87
CA HIS A 248 -3.05 -0.53 -1.86
C HIS A 248 -4.29 0.12 -2.46
N HIS A 249 -4.14 1.15 -3.28
CA HIS A 249 -5.24 1.85 -3.92
C HIS A 249 -5.13 1.80 -5.44
N CYS A 250 -6.28 1.62 -6.12
CA CYS A 250 -6.46 1.99 -7.51
C CYS A 250 -7.21 3.32 -7.50
N MET A 251 -6.56 4.39 -7.96
CA MET A 251 -7.09 5.76 -7.86
C MET A 251 -8.08 6.08 -8.98
N GLY A 252 -7.96 5.36 -10.10
CA GLY A 252 -8.85 5.48 -11.24
C GLY A 252 -10.26 4.95 -10.99
N GLY A 253 -11.13 5.18 -11.95
CA GLY A 253 -12.52 4.78 -11.86
C GLY A 253 -13.30 5.05 -13.15
N LEU A 254 -14.60 4.86 -13.06
CA LEU A 254 -15.52 5.27 -14.10
C LEU A 254 -15.64 6.79 -14.13
N VAL A 255 -15.68 7.35 -15.32
CA VAL A 255 -16.02 8.77 -15.50
C VAL A 255 -17.50 8.97 -15.20
N THR A 256 -17.80 9.91 -14.32
CA THR A 256 -19.17 10.28 -13.97
C THR A 256 -19.41 11.78 -14.13
N ASP A 257 -20.67 12.17 -14.34
CA ASP A 257 -21.08 13.55 -14.21
C ASP A 257 -21.38 13.93 -12.74
N LEU A 258 -21.79 15.18 -12.53
CA LEU A 258 -22.11 15.71 -11.18
C LEU A 258 -23.33 15.02 -10.52
N GLN A 259 -24.08 14.22 -11.27
CA GLN A 259 -25.19 13.40 -10.78
C GLN A 259 -24.77 11.93 -10.58
N CYS A 260 -23.45 11.65 -10.61
CA CYS A 260 -22.87 10.30 -10.49
C CYS A 260 -23.31 9.32 -11.60
N ARG A 261 -23.80 9.82 -12.76
CA ARG A 261 -24.17 8.99 -13.89
C ARG A 261 -22.90 8.61 -14.66
N VAL A 262 -22.73 7.33 -14.95
CA VAL A 262 -21.59 6.82 -15.72
C VAL A 262 -21.65 7.33 -17.15
N ILE A 263 -20.52 7.75 -17.72
CA ILE A 263 -20.42 8.32 -19.06
C ILE A 263 -20.03 7.24 -20.07
N ASP A 264 -20.70 7.25 -21.22
CA ASP A 264 -20.33 6.45 -22.39
C ASP A 264 -19.07 7.04 -23.06
N VAL A 265 -18.12 6.18 -23.45
CA VAL A 265 -16.82 6.59 -24.00
C VAL A 265 -16.94 7.14 -25.44
N VAL A 266 -18.00 6.76 -26.16
CA VAL A 266 -18.15 7.08 -27.59
C VAL A 266 -18.83 8.44 -27.79
N ASP A 267 -19.98 8.65 -27.13
CA ASP A 267 -20.81 9.84 -27.36
C ASP A 267 -20.72 10.87 -26.22
N GLY A 268 -20.02 10.54 -25.12
CA GLY A 268 -19.86 11.40 -23.95
C GLY A 268 -21.15 11.61 -23.15
N LYS A 269 -22.20 10.83 -23.40
CA LYS A 269 -23.49 10.95 -22.72
C LYS A 269 -23.61 9.98 -21.54
N PRO A 270 -24.51 10.27 -20.59
CA PRO A 270 -24.76 9.34 -19.49
C PRO A 270 -25.36 8.03 -19.97
N VAL A 271 -24.80 6.90 -19.55
CA VAL A 271 -25.36 5.57 -19.69
C VAL A 271 -26.65 5.48 -18.86
N ARG A 272 -27.78 5.29 -19.50
CA ARG A 272 -29.10 5.31 -18.83
C ARG A 272 -29.22 4.17 -17.83
N GLY A 273 -29.58 4.52 -16.58
CA GLY A 273 -29.77 3.55 -15.49
C GLY A 273 -28.47 3.02 -14.86
N LEU A 274 -27.32 3.64 -15.13
CA LEU A 274 -26.01 3.27 -14.53
C LEU A 274 -25.40 4.46 -13.80
N PHE A 275 -25.02 4.22 -12.54
CA PHE A 275 -24.37 5.17 -11.66
C PHE A 275 -23.11 4.55 -11.04
N ALA A 276 -22.17 5.36 -10.57
CA ALA A 276 -21.01 4.92 -9.82
C ALA A 276 -20.65 5.89 -8.68
N ALA A 277 -20.02 5.32 -7.61
CA ALA A 277 -19.53 6.05 -6.44
C ALA A 277 -18.20 5.46 -5.96
#